data_39f509c30c109e8e277440bc621fb0d6
#
_entry.id   39f509c30c109e8e277440bc621fb0d6
#
_cell.length_a   1.000
_cell.length_b   1.000
_cell.length_c   1.000
_cell.angle_alpha   90.00
_cell.angle_beta   90.00
_cell.angle_gamma   90.00
#
_symmetry.space_group_name_H-M   'P 1'
#
loop_
_entity.id
_entity.type
_entity.pdbx_description
1 polymer ?
#
loop_
_entity_poly.entity_id
_entity_poly.type
_entity_poly.pdbx_seq_one_letter_code
_entity_poly.pdbx_strand_id
1 'polypeptide(L)'
;MTERMLNDLRLAQAGDKAAAERLVEENSGLIWSVARRFFGRGAEPDDLYQLGCLGFLKAIAGFDPDFGTQFSTYAVPMNTRR
;
A
#
# COMPACT_ATOMS: atom_id res chain seq x y z
N MET A 1 -0.99 -6.47 12.88
CA MET A 1 0.22 -6.47 12.03
C MET A 1 1.21 -7.51 12.58
N THR A 2 1.72 -8.36 11.72
CA THR A 2 2.71 -9.34 12.16
C THR A 2 4.06 -8.67 12.41
N GLU A 3 4.89 -9.35 13.18
CA GLU A 3 6.24 -8.86 13.46
C GLU A 3 7.07 -8.73 12.19
N ARG A 4 6.93 -9.68 11.28
CA ARG A 4 7.61 -9.66 9.99
C ARG A 4 7.18 -8.44 9.16
N MET A 5 5.89 -8.16 9.12
CA MET A 5 5.35 -7.03 8.39
C MET A 5 5.83 -5.72 8.99
N LEU A 6 5.86 -5.62 10.32
CA LEU A 6 6.38 -4.44 11.00
C LEU A 6 7.85 -4.22 10.68
N ASN A 7 8.64 -5.30 10.66
CA ASN A 7 10.05 -5.21 10.32
C ASN A 7 10.24 -4.71 8.90
N ASP A 8 9.49 -5.26 7.93
CA ASP A 8 9.55 -4.81 6.55
C ASP A 8 9.11 -3.35 6.41
N LEU A 9 8.11 -2.94 7.18
CA LEU A 9 7.65 -1.56 7.17
C LEU A 9 8.78 -0.61 7.60
N ARG A 10 9.49 -0.95 8.67
CA ARG A 10 10.58 -0.12 9.15
C ARG A 10 11.74 -0.07 8.18
N LEU A 11 12.05 -1.21 7.57
CA LEU A 11 13.10 -1.27 6.55
C LEU A 11 12.72 -0.41 5.34
N ALA A 12 11.47 -0.52 4.89
CA ALA A 12 10.99 0.26 3.75
C ALA A 12 11.04 1.76 4.05
N GLN A 13 10.68 2.15 5.25
CA GLN A 13 10.73 3.55 5.68
C GLN A 13 12.16 4.07 5.72
N ALA A 14 13.13 3.17 5.92
CA ALA A 14 14.54 3.52 5.90
C ALA A 14 15.15 3.49 4.51
N GLY A 15 14.36 3.17 3.48
CA GLY A 15 14.80 3.20 2.10
C GLY A 15 15.10 1.85 1.48
N ASP A 16 14.80 0.75 2.16
CA ASP A 16 15.04 -0.60 1.63
C ASP A 16 13.98 -0.94 0.59
N LYS A 17 14.37 -0.96 -0.67
CA LYS A 17 13.46 -1.24 -1.79
C LYS A 17 12.90 -2.66 -1.76
N ALA A 18 13.72 -3.62 -1.38
CA ALA A 18 13.29 -5.01 -1.33
C ALA A 18 12.18 -5.20 -0.30
N ALA A 19 12.31 -4.52 0.85
CA ALA A 19 11.26 -4.57 1.87
C ALA A 19 9.96 -3.95 1.37
N ALA A 20 10.06 -2.82 0.66
CA ALA A 20 8.88 -2.18 0.08
C ALA A 20 8.20 -3.10 -0.94
N GLU A 21 8.98 -3.77 -1.78
CA GLU A 21 8.44 -4.72 -2.75
C GLU A 21 7.74 -5.90 -2.10
N ARG A 22 8.31 -6.42 -1.01
CA ARG A 22 7.66 -7.51 -0.26
C ARG A 22 6.32 -7.05 0.30
N LEU A 23 6.26 -5.84 0.84
CA LEU A 23 5.02 -5.30 1.37
C LEU A 23 3.96 -5.14 0.29
N VAL A 24 4.33 -4.64 -0.89
CA VAL A 24 3.40 -4.52 -2.02
C VAL A 24 2.89 -5.90 -2.41
N GLU A 25 3.78 -6.86 -2.54
CA GLU A 25 3.43 -8.21 -2.97
C GLU A 25 2.50 -8.90 -1.96
N GLU A 26 2.81 -8.76 -0.68
CA GLU A 26 2.01 -9.38 0.37
C GLU A 26 0.66 -8.71 0.57
N ASN A 27 0.51 -7.48 0.08
CA ASN A 27 -0.74 -6.73 0.19
C ASN A 27 -1.38 -6.47 -1.17
N SER A 28 -1.02 -7.26 -2.18
CA SER A 28 -1.54 -7.06 -3.53
C SER A 28 -3.05 -7.17 -3.61
N GLY A 29 -3.65 -8.04 -2.80
CA GLY A 29 -5.11 -8.16 -2.74
C GLY A 29 -5.78 -6.88 -2.28
N LEU A 30 -5.19 -6.19 -1.31
CA LEU A 30 -5.70 -4.91 -0.85
C LEU A 30 -5.59 -3.87 -1.96
N ILE A 31 -4.46 -3.82 -2.65
CA ILE A 31 -4.25 -2.87 -3.74
C ILE A 31 -5.25 -3.11 -4.85
N TRP A 32 -5.46 -4.37 -5.26
CA TRP A 32 -6.44 -4.70 -6.29
C TRP A 32 -7.86 -4.37 -5.85
N SER A 33 -8.20 -4.58 -4.58
CA SER A 33 -9.54 -4.28 -4.10
C SER A 33 -9.85 -2.79 -4.20
N VAL A 34 -8.86 -1.93 -4.00
CA VAL A 34 -9.03 -0.49 -4.20
C VAL A 34 -9.07 -0.15 -5.68
N ALA A 35 -8.16 -0.72 -6.49
CA ALA A 35 -8.10 -0.46 -7.91
C ALA A 35 -9.41 -0.81 -8.63
N ARG A 36 -10.06 -1.90 -8.20
CA ARG A 36 -11.32 -2.34 -8.82
C ARG A 36 -12.43 -1.31 -8.73
N ARG A 37 -12.39 -0.42 -7.76
CA ARG A 37 -13.38 0.64 -7.64
C ARG A 37 -13.37 1.62 -8.81
N PHE A 38 -12.26 1.63 -9.57
CA PHE A 38 -12.09 2.56 -10.67
C PHE A 38 -12.15 1.87 -12.04
N PHE A 39 -12.50 0.59 -12.06
CA PHE A 39 -12.66 -0.14 -13.32
C PHE A 39 -13.80 0.47 -14.14
N GLY A 40 -13.67 0.43 -15.46
CA GLY A 40 -14.71 0.91 -16.35
C GLY A 40 -14.75 2.41 -16.53
N ARG A 41 -13.72 3.12 -16.08
CA ARG A 41 -13.67 4.59 -16.19
C ARG A 41 -12.60 5.08 -17.17
N GLY A 42 -12.21 4.20 -18.12
CA GLY A 42 -11.31 4.60 -19.18
C GLY A 42 -9.84 4.25 -18.95
N ALA A 43 -9.45 3.89 -17.72
CA ALA A 43 -8.08 3.48 -17.43
C ALA A 43 -7.97 1.97 -17.46
N GLU A 44 -6.83 1.48 -17.91
CA GLU A 44 -6.57 0.04 -17.92
C GLU A 44 -6.38 -0.48 -16.49
N PRO A 45 -6.81 -1.73 -16.20
CA PRO A 45 -6.64 -2.29 -14.86
C PRO A 45 -5.18 -2.27 -14.36
N ASP A 46 -4.22 -2.56 -15.24
CA ASP A 46 -2.82 -2.56 -14.85
C ASP A 46 -2.34 -1.17 -14.45
N ASP A 47 -2.81 -0.14 -15.14
CA ASP A 47 -2.47 1.24 -14.80
C ASP A 47 -3.06 1.62 -13.45
N LEU A 48 -4.29 1.19 -13.18
CA LEU A 48 -4.94 1.44 -11.91
C LEU A 48 -4.21 0.72 -10.77
N TYR A 49 -3.74 -0.49 -11.02
CA TYR A 49 -2.96 -1.22 -10.03
C TYR A 49 -1.66 -0.49 -9.73
N GLN A 50 -0.99 0.03 -10.76
CA GLN A 50 0.25 0.78 -10.56
C GLN A 50 0.03 2.05 -9.74
N LEU A 51 -1.07 2.77 -10.00
CA LEU A 51 -1.42 3.93 -9.20
C LEU A 51 -1.72 3.52 -7.75
N GLY A 52 -2.36 2.38 -7.56
CA GLY A 52 -2.60 1.83 -6.23
C GLY A 52 -1.31 1.51 -5.50
N CYS A 53 -0.33 0.96 -6.22
CA CYS A 53 0.98 0.68 -5.64
C CYS A 53 1.68 1.97 -5.19
N LEU A 54 1.61 3.03 -6.01
CA LEU A 54 2.19 4.32 -5.63
C LEU A 54 1.54 4.89 -4.37
N GLY A 55 0.21 4.80 -4.29
CA GLY A 55 -0.51 5.22 -3.09
C GLY A 55 -0.13 4.39 -1.88
N PHE A 56 0.04 3.09 -2.08
CA PHE A 56 0.44 2.18 -1.02
C PHE A 56 1.85 2.53 -0.50
N LEU A 57 2.78 2.82 -1.40
CA LEU A 57 4.14 3.20 -1.02
C LEU A 57 4.15 4.53 -0.26
N LYS A 58 3.29 5.47 -0.65
CA LYS A 58 3.14 6.71 0.12
C LYS A 58 2.60 6.43 1.52
N ALA A 59 1.65 5.50 1.63
CA ALA A 59 1.09 5.12 2.92
C ALA A 59 2.16 4.49 3.80
N ILE A 60 3.03 3.65 3.22
CA ILE A 60 4.16 3.07 3.96
C ILE A 60 5.03 4.19 4.54
N ALA A 61 5.37 5.17 3.72
CA ALA A 61 6.28 6.23 4.14
C ALA A 61 5.73 7.07 5.29
N GLY A 62 4.41 7.23 5.35
CA GLY A 62 3.77 8.07 6.35
C GLY A 62 3.14 7.34 7.53
N PHE A 63 3.14 6.02 7.49
CA PHE A 63 2.48 5.23 8.52
C PHE A 63 3.30 5.19 9.81
N ASP A 64 2.62 5.42 10.94
CA ASP A 64 3.25 5.31 12.26
C ASP A 64 2.66 4.09 12.96
N PRO A 65 3.43 3.00 13.10
CA PRO A 65 2.93 1.78 13.73
C PRO A 65 2.59 1.95 15.22
N ASP A 66 3.08 3.02 15.84
CA ASP A 66 2.82 3.28 17.27
C ASP A 66 1.49 3.99 17.49
N PHE A 67 0.79 4.35 16.42
CA PHE A 67 -0.48 5.06 16.51
C PHE A 67 -1.67 4.17 16.79
N GLY A 68 -1.51 2.84 16.78
CA GLY A 68 -2.58 1.92 17.08
C GLY A 68 -3.57 1.69 15.94
N THR A 69 -3.38 2.32 14.79
CA THR A 69 -4.23 2.15 13.61
C THR A 69 -3.68 1.02 12.74
N GLN A 70 -4.57 0.15 12.27
CA GLN A 70 -4.15 -0.91 11.36
C GLN A 70 -3.73 -0.32 10.03
N PHE A 71 -2.66 -0.88 9.45
CA PHE A 71 -2.12 -0.36 8.20
C PHE A 71 -3.15 -0.36 7.07
N SER A 72 -3.96 -1.41 6.95
CA SER A 72 -4.97 -1.48 5.89
C SER A 72 -5.98 -0.33 6.00
N THR A 73 -6.35 0.05 7.22
CA THR A 73 -7.27 1.16 7.45
C THR A 73 -6.64 2.49 7.04
N TYR A 74 -5.34 2.65 7.28
CA TYR A 74 -4.61 3.86 6.91
C TYR A 74 -4.37 3.93 5.41
N ALA A 75 -3.99 2.82 4.79
CA ALA A 75 -3.58 2.78 3.39
C ALA A 75 -4.76 2.96 2.43
N VAL A 76 -5.94 2.42 2.75
CA VAL A 76 -7.09 2.50 1.85
C VAL A 76 -7.50 3.95 1.54
N PRO A 77 -7.64 4.86 2.54
CA PRO A 77 -7.93 6.26 2.21
C PRO A 77 -6.86 6.90 1.33
N MET A 78 -5.60 6.58 1.56
CA MET A 78 -4.50 7.12 0.73
C MET A 78 -4.61 6.67 -0.71
N ASN A 79 -4.99 5.40 -0.93
CA ASN A 79 -5.12 4.85 -2.26
C ASN A 79 -6.36 5.37 -3.01
N THR A 80 -7.39 5.79 -2.29
CA THR A 80 -8.62 6.29 -2.90
C THR A 80 -8.63 7.79 -3.09
N ARG A 81 -7.71 8.50 -2.48
CA ARG A 81 -7.63 9.95 -2.59
C ARG A 81 -6.99 10.38 -3.90
N ARG A 82 -7.47 11.47 -4.41
CA ARG A 82 -6.86 12.07 -5.59
C ARG A 82 -6.19 13.38 -5.29
#